data_f9241ad74c331d7ead262cca09de6038
#
_entry.id   f9241ad74c331d7ead262cca09de6038
#
_cell.length_a   1.000
_cell.length_b   1.000
_cell.length_c   1.000
_cell.angle_alpha   90.00
_cell.angle_beta   90.00
_cell.angle_gamma   90.00
#
_symmetry.space_group_name_H-M   'P 1'
#
loop_
_entity.id
_entity.type
_entity.pdbx_description
1 polymer ?
#
loop_
_entity_poly.entity_id
_entity_poly.type
_entity_poly.pdbx_seq_one_letter_code
_entity_poly.pdbx_strand_id
1 'polypeptide(L)'
;MPLICAFATSHAYTFQEPETWDKRRERSKANVARKAGRPAVDTREAQAETLEGNRKQYAPIRDAHDRIRKKLIEAKADALILIGDDQAENFTGDNMPQLLVYTGGDYVTDDWDRKHTAKTANHPDIARGLVEG
;
A
#
# COMPACT_ATOMS: atom_id res chain seq x y z
N MET A 1 3.34 20.76 16.57
CA MET A 1 3.30 19.39 17.09
C MET A 1 4.64 18.71 16.84
N PRO A 2 5.23 17.98 17.81
CA PRO A 2 6.45 17.22 17.54
C PRO A 2 6.15 15.97 16.72
N LEU A 3 7.06 15.61 15.81
CA LEU A 3 7.07 14.30 15.18
C LEU A 3 7.57 13.27 16.20
N ILE A 4 6.73 12.29 16.55
CA ILE A 4 7.05 11.30 17.58
C ILE A 4 7.77 10.10 16.99
N CYS A 5 7.31 9.61 15.82
CA CYS A 5 7.91 8.49 15.12
C CYS A 5 7.55 8.54 13.63
N ALA A 6 8.33 7.85 12.82
CA ALA A 6 8.08 7.64 11.41
C ALA A 6 8.33 6.16 11.07
N PHE A 7 7.52 5.62 10.17
CA PHE A 7 7.63 4.26 9.66
C PHE A 7 7.51 4.27 8.15
N ALA A 8 8.12 3.30 7.51
CA ALA A 8 7.98 3.07 6.09
C ALA A 8 7.60 1.61 5.84
N THR A 9 6.79 1.39 4.84
CA THR A 9 6.41 0.06 4.39
C THR A 9 6.38 0.02 2.86
N SER A 10 6.52 -1.17 2.30
CA SER A 10 6.41 -1.37 0.86
C SER A 10 4.94 -1.51 0.45
N HIS A 11 4.60 -1.10 -0.77
CA HIS A 11 3.30 -1.33 -1.40
C HIS A 11 3.31 -2.61 -2.26
N ALA A 12 4.05 -3.63 -1.87
CA ALA A 12 4.13 -4.87 -2.61
C ALA A 12 2.94 -5.81 -2.31
N TYR A 13 2.52 -6.60 -3.29
CA TYR A 13 1.46 -7.62 -3.11
C TYR A 13 1.82 -8.71 -2.08
N THR A 14 3.09 -8.76 -1.67
CA THR A 14 3.59 -9.68 -0.64
C THR A 14 2.97 -9.48 0.75
N PHE A 15 2.16 -8.44 0.95
CA PHE A 15 1.33 -8.28 2.14
C PHE A 15 0.07 -9.15 2.15
N GLN A 16 -0.27 -9.72 1.02
CA GLN A 16 -1.41 -10.62 0.88
C GLN A 16 -0.97 -12.06 1.06
N GLU A 17 -1.95 -12.95 1.27
CA GLU A 17 -1.69 -14.36 1.48
C GLU A 17 -0.86 -14.97 0.35
N PRO A 18 0.17 -15.75 0.66
CA PRO A 18 1.13 -16.31 -0.32
C PRO A 18 0.46 -17.11 -1.44
N GLU A 19 -0.68 -17.71 -1.17
CA GLU A 19 -1.50 -18.46 -2.12
C GLU A 19 -2.00 -17.60 -3.28
N THR A 20 -2.01 -16.28 -3.11
CA THR A 20 -2.47 -15.34 -4.13
C THR A 20 -1.34 -14.81 -5.02
N TRP A 21 -0.06 -15.01 -4.65
CA TRP A 21 1.07 -14.35 -5.29
C TRP A 21 1.24 -14.75 -6.75
N ASP A 22 1.12 -16.02 -7.07
CA ASP A 22 1.21 -16.51 -8.46
C ASP A 22 0.14 -15.89 -9.35
N LYS A 23 -1.11 -15.87 -8.89
CA LYS A 23 -2.21 -15.26 -9.64
C LYS A 23 -1.97 -13.77 -9.89
N ARG A 24 -1.40 -13.06 -8.90
CA ARG A 24 -1.08 -11.64 -9.03
C ARG A 24 0.08 -11.40 -9.96
N ARG A 25 1.10 -12.24 -9.91
CA ARG A 25 2.23 -12.21 -10.83
C ARG A 25 1.74 -12.38 -12.27
N GLU A 26 0.91 -13.38 -12.53
CA GLU A 26 0.34 -13.60 -13.86
C GLU A 26 -0.49 -12.40 -14.35
N ARG A 27 -1.31 -11.83 -13.49
CA ARG A 27 -2.06 -10.60 -13.83
C ARG A 27 -1.13 -9.43 -14.14
N SER A 28 -0.06 -9.25 -13.35
CA SER A 28 0.94 -8.21 -13.58
C SER A 28 1.64 -8.41 -14.92
N LYS A 29 2.05 -9.64 -15.25
CA LYS A 29 2.65 -10.00 -16.54
C LYS A 29 1.70 -9.67 -17.70
N ALA A 30 0.43 -10.03 -17.60
CA ALA A 30 -0.56 -9.72 -18.62
C ALA A 30 -0.71 -8.20 -18.83
N ASN A 31 -0.70 -7.41 -17.77
CA ASN A 31 -0.75 -5.96 -17.86
C ASN A 31 0.50 -5.37 -18.50
N VAL A 32 1.68 -5.84 -18.12
CA VAL A 32 2.96 -5.42 -18.73
C VAL A 32 3.00 -5.77 -20.20
N ALA A 33 2.62 -7.00 -20.57
CA ALA A 33 2.57 -7.44 -21.96
C ALA A 33 1.63 -6.56 -22.80
N ARG A 34 0.44 -6.24 -22.27
CA ARG A 34 -0.52 -5.35 -22.93
C ARG A 34 0.04 -3.95 -23.14
N LYS A 35 0.72 -3.38 -22.13
CA LYS A 35 1.30 -2.01 -22.22
C LYS A 35 2.54 -1.96 -23.10
N ALA A 36 3.40 -2.97 -23.04
CA ALA A 36 4.67 -3.00 -23.75
C ALA A 36 4.58 -3.60 -25.18
N GLY A 37 3.44 -4.19 -25.55
CA GLY A 37 3.27 -4.87 -26.85
C GLY A 37 4.13 -6.12 -27.03
N ARG A 38 4.67 -6.68 -25.94
CA ARG A 38 5.52 -7.87 -25.95
C ARG A 38 5.26 -8.71 -24.71
N PRO A 39 5.47 -10.04 -24.76
CA PRO A 39 5.32 -10.90 -23.58
C PRO A 39 6.24 -10.47 -22.44
N ALA A 40 5.69 -10.44 -21.24
CA ALA A 40 6.51 -10.35 -20.03
C ALA A 40 7.02 -11.75 -19.67
N VAL A 41 8.30 -11.84 -19.32
CA VAL A 41 8.97 -13.09 -18.97
C VAL A 41 9.32 -13.05 -17.50
N ASP A 42 9.09 -14.14 -16.79
CA ASP A 42 9.51 -14.29 -15.40
C ASP A 42 11.04 -14.28 -15.30
N THR A 43 11.57 -13.63 -14.29
CA THR A 43 12.98 -13.74 -13.95
C THR A 43 13.30 -15.17 -13.46
N ARG A 44 14.58 -15.50 -13.42
CA ARG A 44 15.03 -16.80 -12.92
C ARG A 44 14.58 -17.05 -11.48
N GLU A 45 14.61 -15.99 -10.65
CA GLU A 45 14.18 -16.03 -9.26
C GLU A 45 12.67 -16.30 -9.16
N ALA A 46 11.87 -15.63 -9.97
CA ALA A 46 10.42 -15.83 -10.00
C ALA A 46 10.03 -17.24 -10.46
N GLN A 47 10.82 -17.83 -11.40
CA GLN A 47 10.60 -19.21 -11.82
C GLN A 47 10.97 -20.25 -10.74
N ALA A 48 11.87 -19.89 -9.82
CA ALA A 48 12.30 -20.74 -8.72
C ALA A 48 11.41 -20.62 -7.47
N GLU A 49 10.44 -19.70 -7.46
CA GLU A 49 9.52 -19.52 -6.33
C GLU A 49 8.66 -20.75 -6.12
N THR A 50 8.45 -21.09 -4.85
CA THR A 50 7.53 -22.15 -4.42
C THR A 50 6.58 -21.60 -3.35
N LEU A 51 5.39 -22.19 -3.21
CA LEU A 51 4.45 -21.79 -2.17
C LEU A 51 5.05 -21.89 -0.76
N GLU A 52 5.86 -22.91 -0.50
CA GLU A 52 6.55 -23.06 0.78
C GLU A 52 7.57 -21.93 1.00
N GLY A 53 8.34 -21.58 -0.03
CA GLY A 53 9.26 -20.44 0.00
C GLY A 53 8.53 -19.13 0.24
N ASN A 54 7.42 -18.91 -0.45
CA ASN A 54 6.57 -17.73 -0.30
C ASN A 54 6.01 -17.61 1.14
N ARG A 55 5.55 -18.71 1.73
CA ARG A 55 5.10 -18.72 3.13
C ARG A 55 6.22 -18.38 4.12
N LYS A 56 7.44 -18.89 3.89
CA LYS A 56 8.62 -18.53 4.69
C LYS A 56 8.97 -17.05 4.58
N GLN A 57 8.78 -16.43 3.41
CA GLN A 57 8.99 -15.00 3.22
C GLN A 57 7.86 -14.17 3.83
N TYR A 58 6.64 -14.66 3.78
CA TYR A 58 5.46 -13.95 4.29
C TYR A 58 5.49 -13.78 5.82
N ALA A 59 5.91 -14.79 6.56
CA ALA A 59 5.91 -14.76 8.02
C ALA A 59 6.68 -13.54 8.59
N PRO A 60 7.95 -13.27 8.22
CA PRO A 60 8.65 -12.09 8.74
C PRO A 60 8.06 -10.77 8.27
N ILE A 61 7.38 -10.73 7.12
CA ILE A 61 6.65 -9.53 6.66
C ILE A 61 5.49 -9.25 7.61
N ARG A 62 4.69 -10.24 7.94
CA ARG A 62 3.59 -10.11 8.91
C ARG A 62 4.09 -9.68 10.28
N ASP A 63 5.14 -10.32 10.78
CA ASP A 63 5.76 -9.95 12.05
C ASP A 63 6.26 -8.50 12.05
N ALA A 64 6.80 -8.03 10.93
CA ALA A 64 7.24 -6.64 10.80
C ALA A 64 6.05 -5.66 10.86
N HIS A 65 4.93 -5.98 10.20
CA HIS A 65 3.70 -5.20 10.28
C HIS A 65 3.13 -5.16 11.69
N ASP A 66 3.09 -6.29 12.39
CA ASP A 66 2.61 -6.35 13.76
C ASP A 66 3.48 -5.53 14.71
N ARG A 67 4.81 -5.50 14.49
CA ARG A 67 5.72 -4.60 15.22
C ARG A 67 5.43 -3.12 14.95
N ILE A 68 5.20 -2.73 13.68
CA ILE A 68 4.82 -1.35 13.33
C ILE A 68 3.50 -0.98 14.02
N ARG A 69 2.48 -1.85 13.92
CA ARG A 69 1.19 -1.64 14.56
C ARG A 69 1.33 -1.45 16.08
N LYS A 70 2.12 -2.29 16.73
CA LYS A 70 2.39 -2.19 18.16
C LYS A 70 3.04 -0.86 18.51
N LYS A 71 4.06 -0.45 17.76
CA LYS A 71 4.76 0.83 17.95
C LYS A 71 3.83 2.04 17.76
N LEU A 72 2.94 2.00 16.77
CA LEU A 72 1.95 3.07 16.56
C LEU A 72 0.99 3.19 17.76
N ILE A 73 0.53 2.06 18.29
CA ILE A 73 -0.34 2.04 19.48
C ILE A 73 0.40 2.58 20.71
N GLU A 74 1.64 2.14 20.94
CA GLU A 74 2.49 2.59 22.05
C GLU A 74 2.80 4.09 21.98
N ALA A 75 2.96 4.63 20.79
CA ALA A 75 3.25 6.05 20.57
C ALA A 75 2.12 6.97 21.01
N LYS A 76 0.88 6.50 21.07
CA LYS A 76 -0.32 7.28 21.43
C LYS A 76 -0.38 8.62 20.70
N ALA A 77 -0.04 8.60 19.41
CA ALA A 77 -0.02 9.79 18.58
C ALA A 77 -1.45 10.35 18.42
N ASP A 78 -1.58 11.67 18.43
CA ASP A 78 -2.87 12.35 18.24
C ASP A 78 -3.36 12.25 16.79
N ALA A 79 -2.43 12.16 15.84
CA ALA A 79 -2.72 12.03 14.42
C ALA A 79 -1.64 11.22 13.69
N LEU A 80 -2.03 10.60 12.59
CA LEU A 80 -1.14 9.88 11.68
C LEU A 80 -1.16 10.57 10.31
N ILE A 81 0.00 10.90 9.77
CA ILE A 81 0.15 11.37 8.39
C ILE A 81 0.55 10.17 7.54
N LEU A 82 -0.31 9.81 6.59
CA LEU A 82 -0.04 8.77 5.61
C LEU A 82 0.44 9.41 4.30
N ILE A 83 1.60 8.98 3.83
CA ILE A 83 2.17 9.40 2.54
C ILE A 83 2.19 8.16 1.64
N GLY A 84 1.53 8.23 0.51
CA GLY A 84 1.43 7.15 -0.46
C GLY A 84 1.44 7.69 -1.88
N ASP A 85 1.35 6.79 -2.84
CA ASP A 85 1.21 7.11 -4.27
C ASP A 85 -0.18 6.73 -4.78
N ASP A 86 -0.65 7.43 -5.80
CA ASP A 86 -1.83 7.04 -6.57
C ASP A 86 -1.40 6.17 -7.75
N GLN A 87 -1.93 4.95 -7.81
CA GLN A 87 -1.61 3.99 -8.89
C GLN A 87 -2.62 4.05 -10.04
N ALA A 88 -3.02 5.25 -10.45
CA ALA A 88 -4.08 5.52 -11.41
C ALA A 88 -5.46 5.04 -10.93
N GLU A 89 -5.70 5.12 -9.63
CA GLU A 89 -6.98 4.81 -9.01
C GLU A 89 -7.91 6.03 -9.00
N ASN A 90 -7.33 7.21 -8.76
CA ASN A 90 -8.06 8.49 -8.71
C ASN A 90 -7.66 9.43 -9.86
N PHE A 91 -6.41 9.34 -10.32
CA PHE A 91 -5.85 10.24 -11.33
C PHE A 91 -5.30 9.48 -12.53
N THR A 92 -5.26 10.15 -13.67
CA THR A 92 -4.69 9.64 -14.93
C THR A 92 -3.45 10.47 -15.30
N GLY A 93 -2.64 9.98 -16.25
CA GLY A 93 -1.36 10.63 -16.60
C GLY A 93 -1.47 12.07 -17.12
N ASP A 94 -2.66 12.47 -17.54
CA ASP A 94 -2.98 13.82 -18.04
C ASP A 94 -3.45 14.79 -16.94
N ASN A 95 -3.80 14.29 -15.75
CA ASN A 95 -4.25 15.11 -14.64
C ASN A 95 -3.65 14.70 -13.28
N MET A 96 -2.49 14.03 -13.29
CA MET A 96 -1.80 13.59 -12.08
C MET A 96 -1.15 14.78 -11.36
N PRO A 97 -1.58 15.12 -10.12
CA PRO A 97 -0.92 16.16 -9.35
C PRO A 97 0.43 15.66 -8.81
N GLN A 98 1.37 16.59 -8.59
CA GLN A 98 2.65 16.27 -7.95
C GLN A 98 2.50 15.94 -6.46
N LEU A 99 1.55 16.60 -5.81
CA LEU A 99 1.19 16.39 -4.42
C LEU A 99 -0.31 16.60 -4.25
N LEU A 100 -0.93 15.75 -3.46
CA LEU A 100 -2.33 15.85 -3.07
C LEU A 100 -2.46 15.71 -1.57
N VAL A 101 -3.23 16.57 -0.93
CA VAL A 101 -3.59 16.47 0.48
C VAL A 101 -5.10 16.34 0.57
N TYR A 102 -5.59 15.27 1.17
CA TYR A 102 -7.02 15.10 1.42
C TYR A 102 -7.45 15.92 2.63
N THR A 103 -8.26 16.95 2.40
CA THR A 103 -8.77 17.87 3.43
C THR A 103 -10.23 17.63 3.81
N GLY A 104 -10.86 16.58 3.27
CA GLY A 104 -12.24 16.21 3.54
C GLY A 104 -12.46 15.61 4.94
N GLY A 105 -13.69 15.21 5.21
CA GLY A 105 -14.06 14.50 6.45
C GLY A 105 -13.62 13.05 6.46
N ASP A 106 -14.23 12.26 7.33
CA ASP A 106 -13.99 10.81 7.38
C ASP A 106 -14.20 10.15 6.02
N TYR A 107 -13.46 9.10 5.76
CA TYR A 107 -13.56 8.35 4.52
C TYR A 107 -13.65 6.84 4.78
N VAL A 108 -14.14 6.13 3.80
CA VAL A 108 -14.25 4.67 3.81
C VAL A 108 -13.23 4.11 2.84
N THR A 109 -12.43 3.20 3.32
CA THR A 109 -11.51 2.42 2.51
C THR A 109 -12.04 1.02 2.32
N ASP A 110 -12.01 0.53 1.10
CA ASP A 110 -12.29 -0.86 0.79
C ASP A 110 -10.98 -1.60 0.57
N ASP A 111 -10.94 -2.86 0.97
CA ASP A 111 -9.88 -3.71 0.49
C ASP A 111 -10.10 -4.04 -1.01
N TRP A 112 -9.06 -4.60 -1.62
CA TRP A 112 -9.03 -4.86 -3.05
C TRP A 112 -10.18 -5.76 -3.56
N ASP A 113 -10.70 -6.65 -2.73
CA ASP A 113 -11.81 -7.56 -3.06
C ASP A 113 -13.16 -7.11 -2.49
N ARG A 114 -13.19 -5.91 -1.89
CA ARG A 114 -14.35 -5.28 -1.26
C ARG A 114 -15.05 -6.10 -0.19
N LYS A 115 -14.30 -7.00 0.45
CA LYS A 115 -14.83 -7.82 1.54
C LYS A 115 -14.70 -7.15 2.90
N HIS A 116 -13.73 -6.25 3.01
CA HIS A 116 -13.48 -5.54 4.25
C HIS A 116 -13.50 -4.04 3.96
N THR A 117 -14.33 -3.34 4.68
CA THR A 117 -14.38 -1.89 4.66
C THR A 117 -13.91 -1.34 6.00
N ALA A 118 -13.16 -0.27 5.99
CA ALA A 118 -12.77 0.42 7.19
C ALA A 118 -13.16 1.90 7.10
N LYS A 119 -13.88 2.38 8.09
CA LYS A 119 -14.11 3.82 8.25
C LYS A 119 -12.90 4.40 8.95
N THR A 120 -12.27 5.38 8.31
CA THR A 120 -11.10 6.07 8.83
C THR A 120 -11.48 7.52 9.15
N ALA A 121 -11.25 7.91 10.40
CA ALA A 121 -11.39 9.30 10.81
C ALA A 121 -10.27 10.14 10.16
N ASN A 122 -10.63 11.27 9.59
CA ASN A 122 -9.68 12.25 9.08
C ASN A 122 -9.53 13.43 10.06
N HIS A 123 -8.44 14.17 9.91
CA HIS A 123 -8.14 15.38 10.67
C HIS A 123 -8.07 16.59 9.71
N PRO A 124 -9.22 17.15 9.28
CA PRO A 124 -9.25 18.18 8.26
C PRO A 124 -8.42 19.42 8.60
N ASP A 125 -8.37 19.80 9.88
CA ASP A 125 -7.62 20.99 10.33
C ASP A 125 -6.10 20.78 10.18
N ILE A 126 -5.59 19.58 10.53
CA ILE A 126 -4.18 19.22 10.30
C ILE A 126 -3.89 19.19 8.81
N ALA A 127 -4.77 18.56 8.02
CA ALA A 127 -4.63 18.49 6.58
C ALA A 127 -4.59 19.86 5.92
N ARG A 128 -5.48 20.78 6.31
CA ARG A 128 -5.47 22.17 5.84
C ARG A 128 -4.19 22.90 6.26
N GLY A 129 -3.75 22.75 7.51
CA GLY A 129 -2.50 23.35 7.98
C GLY A 129 -1.26 22.86 7.21
N LEU A 130 -1.25 21.64 6.69
CA LEU A 130 -0.17 21.14 5.81
C LEU A 130 -0.16 21.82 4.43
N VAL A 131 -1.31 22.31 3.96
CA VAL A 131 -1.42 22.98 2.65
C VAL A 131 -1.12 24.49 2.78
N GLU A 132 -1.52 25.08 3.88
CA GLU A 132 -1.44 26.54 4.11
C GLU A 132 -0.06 26.97 4.65
N GLY A 133 0.77 26.03 5.15
CA GLY A 133 2.10 26.30 5.74
C GLY A 133 2.01 26.55 7.22
#